data_9c1fb498ecdedf8511aefb6744cc254b
#
_entry.id   9c1fb498ecdedf8511aefb6744cc254b
#
_cell.length_a   1.000
_cell.length_b   1.000
_cell.length_c   1.000
_cell.angle_alpha   90.00
_cell.angle_beta   90.00
_cell.angle_gamma   90.00
#
_symmetry.space_group_name_H-M   'P 1'
#
loop_
_entity.id
_entity.type
_entity.pdbx_description
1 polymer ?
#
loop_
_entity_poly.entity_id
_entity_poly.type
_entity_poly.pdbx_seq_one_letter_code
_entity_poly.pdbx_strand_id
1 'polypeptide(L)'
;MRVTGQIQGDRDTMARLGVEVTRTGTTARIAGQPAETLAELSHAFAVQVIEPGIHRLVEEGGYRRRRWLDWAVFRVEPQFVDLWVRYTRVLKQRNAALKTQAPTVSVWDNDLVKVGEAITAARQRLMERLLPYWQAAVAGLSGLPVELQYLRGWSQERTLAEALIELRASDELRRQTQAGPHRADVAVRLHGRAARDVLSRGQQKLVAVAMTVAQLRLLQDAVQITPTLLLDDPAAELDGERLQRFIDEVAQLRCQLVVTSLHPESQLFGAPESTFCMDAGRVQPI
;
A
#
# COMPACT_ATOMS: atom_id res chain seq x y z
N MET A 1 4.23 -13.77 18.68
CA MET A 1 4.28 -12.38 19.17
C MET A 1 2.84 -11.87 19.26
N ARG A 2 2.48 -11.19 20.35
CA ARG A 2 1.16 -10.58 20.53
C ARG A 2 1.35 -9.12 20.92
N VAL A 3 0.63 -8.23 20.26
CA VAL A 3 0.62 -6.80 20.54
C VAL A 3 -0.83 -6.36 20.76
N THR A 4 -1.06 -5.54 21.76
CA THR A 4 -2.36 -4.93 22.03
C THR A 4 -2.17 -3.43 22.26
N GLY A 5 -3.13 -2.64 21.78
CA GLY A 5 -3.15 -1.19 21.95
C GLY A 5 -4.56 -0.67 22.06
N GLN A 6 -4.67 0.57 22.44
CA GLN A 6 -5.93 1.33 22.40
C GLN A 6 -5.76 2.45 21.38
N ILE A 7 -6.80 2.65 20.59
CA ILE A 7 -6.89 3.77 19.66
C ILE A 7 -8.07 4.65 20.08
N GLN A 8 -7.88 5.95 19.97
CA GLN A 8 -8.93 6.93 20.11
C GLN A 8 -9.33 7.39 18.70
N GLY A 9 -10.57 7.18 18.33
CA GLY A 9 -11.09 7.65 17.03
C GLY A 9 -11.54 9.10 17.11
N ASP A 10 -11.77 9.72 15.97
CA ASP A 10 -12.15 11.14 15.82
C ASP A 10 -13.44 11.54 16.56
N ARG A 11 -14.25 10.56 17.03
CA ARG A 11 -15.49 10.78 17.82
C ARG A 11 -15.35 10.39 19.29
N ASP A 12 -14.14 10.46 19.84
CA ASP A 12 -13.85 10.04 21.23
C ASP A 12 -14.18 8.57 21.52
N THR A 13 -14.33 7.76 20.48
CA THR A 13 -14.57 6.34 20.61
C THR A 13 -13.25 5.62 20.86
N MET A 14 -13.13 5.00 22.04
CA MET A 14 -11.98 4.16 22.38
C MET A 14 -12.19 2.74 21.83
N ALA A 15 -11.27 2.26 21.03
CA ALA A 15 -11.26 0.88 20.57
C ALA A 15 -9.97 0.17 20.98
N ARG A 16 -10.11 -1.04 21.53
CA ARG A 16 -8.96 -1.90 21.84
C ARG A 16 -8.65 -2.76 20.62
N LEU A 17 -7.44 -2.69 20.14
CA LEU A 17 -6.93 -3.52 19.05
C LEU A 17 -5.94 -4.55 19.59
N GLY A 18 -5.91 -5.72 18.96
CA GLY A 18 -4.94 -6.77 19.26
C GLY A 18 -4.53 -7.49 17.99
N VAL A 19 -3.24 -7.74 17.84
CA VAL A 19 -2.68 -8.56 16.76
C VAL A 19 -1.82 -9.64 17.35
N GLU A 20 -2.01 -10.87 16.91
CA GLU A 20 -1.20 -12.01 17.27
C GLU A 20 -0.60 -12.66 16.02
N VAL A 21 0.72 -12.74 15.98
CA VAL A 21 1.47 -13.39 14.92
C VAL A 21 2.04 -14.70 15.45
N THR A 22 1.62 -15.80 14.83
CA THR A 22 2.09 -17.15 15.13
C THR A 22 2.86 -17.72 13.94
N ARG A 23 3.39 -18.92 14.07
CA ARG A 23 4.01 -19.63 12.93
C ARG A 23 2.98 -20.04 11.86
N THR A 24 1.72 -20.15 12.22
CA THR A 24 0.62 -20.61 11.36
C THR A 24 -0.17 -19.47 10.73
N GLY A 25 0.00 -18.21 11.20
CA GLY A 25 -0.70 -17.06 10.64
C GLY A 25 -0.80 -15.88 11.58
N THR A 26 -1.48 -14.85 11.11
CA THR A 26 -1.77 -13.63 11.86
C THR A 26 -3.27 -13.57 12.14
N THR A 27 -3.62 -13.31 13.38
CA THR A 27 -5.00 -13.05 13.84
C THR A 27 -5.11 -11.66 14.43
N ALA A 28 -6.27 -11.02 14.27
CA ALA A 28 -6.54 -9.70 14.79
C ALA A 28 -7.82 -9.70 15.64
N ARG A 29 -7.91 -8.75 16.58
CA ARG A 29 -9.09 -8.47 17.39
C ARG A 29 -9.37 -6.98 17.41
N ILE A 30 -10.64 -6.63 17.30
CA ILE A 30 -11.14 -5.25 17.37
C ILE A 30 -12.20 -5.22 18.46
N ALA A 31 -12.06 -4.33 19.45
CA ALA A 31 -12.95 -4.24 20.62
C ALA A 31 -13.18 -5.60 21.33
N GLY A 32 -12.14 -6.46 21.36
CA GLY A 32 -12.21 -7.78 21.97
C GLY A 32 -12.79 -8.89 21.08
N GLN A 33 -13.45 -8.55 19.98
CA GLN A 33 -14.00 -9.53 19.04
C GLN A 33 -12.95 -9.92 17.99
N PRO A 34 -12.92 -11.19 17.54
CA PRO A 34 -12.06 -11.58 16.43
C PRO A 34 -12.41 -10.78 15.17
N ALA A 35 -11.41 -10.22 14.51
CA ALA A 35 -11.59 -9.67 13.18
C ALA A 35 -11.63 -10.81 12.16
N GLU A 36 -12.59 -10.78 11.25
CA GLU A 36 -12.70 -11.78 10.17
C GLU A 36 -11.54 -11.67 9.17
N THR A 37 -11.07 -10.45 8.98
CA THR A 37 -9.98 -10.13 8.05
C THR A 37 -9.01 -9.10 8.63
N LEU A 38 -7.75 -9.11 8.15
CA LEU A 38 -6.80 -8.03 8.45
C LEU A 38 -7.21 -6.69 7.80
N ALA A 39 -8.10 -6.73 6.81
CA ALA A 39 -8.66 -5.53 6.21
C ALA A 39 -9.52 -4.73 7.21
N GLU A 40 -10.30 -5.41 8.06
CA GLU A 40 -11.06 -4.75 9.14
C GLU A 40 -10.15 -4.01 10.12
N LEU A 41 -9.04 -4.66 10.53
CA LEU A 41 -8.04 -3.99 11.36
C LEU A 41 -7.46 -2.76 10.65
N SER A 42 -7.14 -2.88 9.37
CA SER A 42 -6.67 -1.76 8.56
C SER A 42 -7.72 -0.65 8.44
N HIS A 43 -8.99 -0.95 8.40
CA HIS A 43 -10.09 0.03 8.45
C HIS A 43 -10.18 0.72 9.81
N ALA A 44 -10.09 -0.04 10.90
CA ALA A 44 -10.15 0.50 12.25
C ALA A 44 -8.94 1.38 12.59
N PHE A 45 -7.78 1.07 12.03
CA PHE A 45 -6.53 1.81 12.30
C PHE A 45 -5.75 2.07 11.02
N ALA A 46 -5.81 3.32 10.56
CA ALA A 46 -5.11 3.79 9.39
C ALA A 46 -3.64 4.07 9.70
N VAL A 47 -2.76 3.12 9.44
CA VAL A 47 -1.32 3.29 9.68
C VAL A 47 -0.52 3.13 8.40
N GLN A 48 0.47 4.01 8.23
CA GLN A 48 1.52 3.90 7.21
C GLN A 48 2.88 3.99 7.89
N VAL A 49 3.87 3.34 7.27
CA VAL A 49 5.24 3.30 7.77
C VAL A 49 6.19 3.80 6.69
N ILE A 50 7.05 4.73 7.06
CA ILE A 50 8.21 5.12 6.27
C ILE A 50 9.43 4.60 7.01
N GLU A 51 9.99 3.52 6.48
CA GLU A 51 11.17 2.83 7.01
C GLU A 51 12.38 3.06 6.10
N PRO A 52 13.62 2.79 6.53
CA PRO A 52 14.82 2.89 5.68
C PRO A 52 14.70 2.16 4.35
N GLY A 53 13.97 1.05 4.32
CA GLY A 53 13.70 0.24 3.12
C GLY A 53 12.63 0.77 2.17
N ILE A 54 12.04 1.95 2.38
CA ILE A 54 10.91 2.48 1.59
C ILE A 54 11.20 2.56 0.07
N HIS A 55 12.46 2.79 -0.32
CA HIS A 55 12.89 2.82 -1.74
C HIS A 55 12.52 1.55 -2.51
N ARG A 56 12.36 0.41 -1.84
CA ARG A 56 11.93 -0.86 -2.43
C ARG A 56 10.56 -0.76 -3.12
N LEU A 57 9.75 0.23 -2.77
CA LEU A 57 8.48 0.50 -3.46
C LEU A 57 8.72 0.88 -4.93
N VAL A 58 9.82 1.56 -5.24
CA VAL A 58 10.25 1.93 -6.59
C VAL A 58 11.12 0.83 -7.22
N GLU A 59 12.06 0.28 -6.47
CA GLU A 59 13.06 -0.68 -6.93
C GLU A 59 12.47 -2.05 -7.25
N GLU A 60 11.65 -2.60 -6.35
CA GLU A 60 11.11 -3.96 -6.48
C GLU A 60 9.93 -4.06 -7.47
N GLY A 61 9.50 -5.30 -7.72
CA GLY A 61 8.41 -5.60 -8.65
C GLY A 61 7.02 -5.15 -8.19
N GLY A 62 6.03 -5.31 -9.06
CA GLY A 62 4.65 -4.83 -8.89
C GLY A 62 3.91 -5.35 -7.64
N TYR A 63 4.39 -6.36 -6.96
CA TYR A 63 3.74 -6.86 -5.74
C TYR A 63 3.64 -5.79 -4.64
N ARG A 64 4.73 -5.05 -4.35
CA ARG A 64 4.71 -3.98 -3.35
C ARG A 64 3.82 -2.82 -3.78
N ARG A 65 3.91 -2.43 -5.05
CA ARG A 65 3.10 -1.33 -5.58
C ARG A 65 1.60 -1.67 -5.65
N ARG A 66 1.25 -2.93 -5.93
CA ARG A 66 -0.16 -3.37 -5.79
C ARG A 66 -0.65 -3.25 -4.36
N ARG A 67 0.12 -3.72 -3.37
CA ARG A 67 -0.26 -3.60 -1.96
C ARG A 67 -0.38 -2.14 -1.51
N TRP A 68 0.53 -1.30 -1.97
CA TRP A 68 0.45 0.15 -1.74
C TRP A 68 -0.84 0.72 -2.32
N LEU A 69 -1.17 0.43 -3.58
CA LEU A 69 -2.40 0.89 -4.22
C LEU A 69 -3.64 0.36 -3.51
N ASP A 70 -3.68 -0.95 -3.26
CA ASP A 70 -4.83 -1.62 -2.63
C ASP A 70 -5.12 -1.10 -1.23
N TRP A 71 -4.11 -0.74 -0.47
CA TRP A 71 -4.29 -0.17 0.86
C TRP A 71 -5.15 1.11 0.85
N ALA A 72 -5.02 1.96 -0.16
CA ALA A 72 -5.89 3.14 -0.31
C ALA A 72 -7.25 2.78 -0.94
N VAL A 73 -7.28 1.86 -1.93
CA VAL A 73 -8.56 1.42 -2.52
C VAL A 73 -9.47 0.82 -1.45
N PHE A 74 -8.97 -0.01 -0.55
CA PHE A 74 -9.72 -0.59 0.56
C PHE A 74 -10.44 0.45 1.42
N ARG A 75 -9.89 1.66 1.54
CA ARG A 75 -10.44 2.73 2.37
C ARG A 75 -11.47 3.58 1.65
N VAL A 76 -11.28 3.75 0.35
CA VAL A 76 -12.12 4.63 -0.48
C VAL A 76 -13.30 3.87 -1.08
N GLU A 77 -13.13 2.57 -1.34
CA GLU A 77 -14.10 1.70 -2.01
C GLU A 77 -14.54 0.56 -1.06
N PRO A 78 -15.62 0.71 -0.30
CA PRO A 78 -16.01 -0.28 0.73
C PRO A 78 -16.20 -1.71 0.21
N GLN A 79 -16.63 -1.86 -1.05
CA GLN A 79 -16.87 -3.17 -1.67
C GLN A 79 -15.59 -3.88 -2.14
N PHE A 80 -14.44 -3.19 -2.10
CA PHE A 80 -13.21 -3.73 -2.67
C PHE A 80 -12.71 -4.97 -1.94
N VAL A 81 -12.91 -5.07 -0.62
CA VAL A 81 -12.56 -6.25 0.18
C VAL A 81 -13.26 -7.49 -0.35
N ASP A 82 -14.58 -7.41 -0.52
CA ASP A 82 -15.40 -8.54 -0.98
C ASP A 82 -15.02 -8.95 -2.41
N LEU A 83 -14.79 -7.95 -3.28
CA LEU A 83 -14.30 -8.18 -4.63
C LEU A 83 -12.97 -8.92 -4.62
N TRP A 84 -12.02 -8.48 -3.77
CA TRP A 84 -10.71 -9.11 -3.67
C TRP A 84 -10.77 -10.54 -3.11
N VAL A 85 -11.56 -10.77 -2.08
CA VAL A 85 -11.78 -12.11 -1.51
C VAL A 85 -12.39 -13.05 -2.56
N ARG A 86 -13.43 -12.59 -3.27
CA ARG A 86 -14.06 -13.35 -4.34
C ARG A 86 -13.08 -13.64 -5.48
N TYR A 87 -12.36 -12.61 -5.94
CA TYR A 87 -11.36 -12.74 -7.00
C TYR A 87 -10.27 -13.77 -6.66
N THR A 88 -9.70 -13.68 -5.47
CA THR A 88 -8.62 -14.59 -5.04
C THR A 88 -9.11 -16.04 -4.94
N ARG A 89 -10.36 -16.25 -4.51
CA ARG A 89 -11.00 -17.57 -4.48
C ARG A 89 -11.16 -18.12 -5.89
N VAL A 90 -11.75 -17.37 -6.81
CA VAL A 90 -11.96 -17.79 -8.21
C VAL A 90 -10.61 -18.05 -8.90
N LEU A 91 -9.64 -17.16 -8.73
CA LEU A 91 -8.29 -17.32 -9.27
C LEU A 91 -7.62 -18.62 -8.77
N LYS A 92 -7.76 -18.93 -7.48
CA LYS A 92 -7.24 -20.16 -6.88
C LYS A 92 -7.88 -21.41 -7.51
N GLN A 93 -9.18 -21.39 -7.73
CA GLN A 93 -9.89 -22.50 -8.38
C GLN A 93 -9.48 -22.68 -9.84
N ARG A 94 -9.43 -21.57 -10.60
CA ARG A 94 -8.95 -21.58 -11.97
C ARG A 94 -7.52 -22.14 -12.08
N ASN A 95 -6.62 -21.66 -11.23
CA ASN A 95 -5.24 -22.15 -11.21
C ASN A 95 -5.12 -23.62 -10.77
N ALA A 96 -6.02 -24.10 -9.91
CA ALA A 96 -6.10 -25.52 -9.57
C ALA A 96 -6.53 -26.36 -10.78
N ALA A 97 -7.55 -25.92 -11.52
CA ALA A 97 -7.99 -26.58 -12.75
C ALA A 97 -6.88 -26.60 -13.83
N LEU A 98 -6.13 -25.49 -13.98
CA LEU A 98 -4.95 -25.45 -14.87
C LEU A 98 -3.85 -26.44 -14.47
N LYS A 99 -3.60 -26.62 -13.18
CA LYS A 99 -2.60 -27.59 -12.67
C LYS A 99 -2.97 -29.02 -12.94
N THR A 100 -4.25 -29.35 -12.84
CA THR A 100 -4.79 -30.70 -13.08
C THR A 100 -5.17 -30.95 -14.55
N GLN A 101 -4.96 -29.93 -15.44
CA GLN A 101 -5.36 -29.97 -16.85
C GLN A 101 -6.86 -30.31 -17.02
N ALA A 102 -7.69 -29.89 -16.08
CA ALA A 102 -9.11 -30.14 -16.10
C ALA A 102 -9.79 -29.42 -17.28
N PRO A 103 -10.71 -30.02 -18.02
CA PRO A 103 -11.44 -29.38 -19.11
C PRO A 103 -12.34 -28.23 -18.62
N THR A 104 -12.57 -28.14 -17.31
CA THR A 104 -13.45 -27.18 -16.66
C THR A 104 -12.81 -25.82 -16.36
N VAL A 105 -11.59 -25.52 -16.84
CA VAL A 105 -10.91 -24.24 -16.57
C VAL A 105 -11.78 -23.03 -16.97
N SER A 106 -12.50 -23.11 -18.11
CA SER A 106 -13.34 -22.02 -18.62
C SER A 106 -14.58 -21.73 -17.76
N VAL A 107 -14.99 -22.65 -16.91
CA VAL A 107 -16.11 -22.43 -15.97
C VAL A 107 -15.84 -21.25 -15.04
N TRP A 108 -14.56 -21.00 -14.73
CA TRP A 108 -14.15 -19.94 -13.82
C TRP A 108 -13.93 -18.58 -14.52
N ASP A 109 -13.88 -18.55 -15.86
CA ASP A 109 -13.49 -17.37 -16.63
C ASP A 109 -14.51 -16.24 -16.47
N ASN A 110 -15.82 -16.51 -16.54
CA ASN A 110 -16.87 -15.51 -16.41
C ASN A 110 -16.82 -14.77 -15.04
N ASP A 111 -16.70 -15.53 -13.96
CA ASP A 111 -16.60 -14.93 -12.61
C ASP A 111 -15.29 -14.19 -12.45
N LEU A 112 -14.17 -14.73 -12.96
CA LEU A 112 -12.86 -14.07 -12.91
C LEU A 112 -12.88 -12.74 -13.66
N VAL A 113 -13.50 -12.69 -14.84
CA VAL A 113 -13.65 -11.48 -15.64
C VAL A 113 -14.48 -10.44 -14.88
N LYS A 114 -15.70 -10.82 -14.45
CA LYS A 114 -16.61 -9.90 -13.77
C LYS A 114 -15.96 -9.23 -12.55
N VAL A 115 -15.32 -10.04 -11.70
CA VAL A 115 -14.70 -9.52 -10.48
C VAL A 115 -13.38 -8.81 -10.77
N GLY A 116 -12.60 -9.33 -11.74
CA GLY A 116 -11.33 -8.73 -12.15
C GLY A 116 -11.47 -7.35 -12.77
N GLU A 117 -12.49 -7.15 -13.61
CA GLU A 117 -12.80 -5.82 -14.19
C GLU A 117 -13.26 -4.85 -13.10
N ALA A 118 -14.08 -5.29 -12.15
CA ALA A 118 -14.52 -4.44 -11.03
C ALA A 118 -13.35 -3.95 -10.17
N ILE A 119 -12.40 -4.85 -9.83
CA ILE A 119 -11.16 -4.50 -9.10
C ILE A 119 -10.35 -3.48 -9.90
N THR A 120 -10.19 -3.72 -11.21
CA THR A 120 -9.42 -2.84 -12.09
C THR A 120 -10.03 -1.46 -12.19
N ALA A 121 -11.35 -1.37 -12.32
CA ALA A 121 -12.08 -0.10 -12.34
C ALA A 121 -11.91 0.68 -11.02
N ALA A 122 -12.00 0.00 -9.87
CA ALA A 122 -11.78 0.63 -8.56
C ALA A 122 -10.35 1.20 -8.42
N ARG A 123 -9.33 0.43 -8.83
CA ARG A 123 -7.93 0.88 -8.82
C ARG A 123 -7.70 2.07 -9.77
N GLN A 124 -8.33 2.04 -10.94
CA GLN A 124 -8.20 3.13 -11.92
C GLN A 124 -8.83 4.42 -11.40
N ARG A 125 -10.04 4.36 -10.85
CA ARG A 125 -10.67 5.53 -10.19
C ARG A 125 -9.81 6.11 -9.08
N LEU A 126 -9.20 5.25 -8.25
CA LEU A 126 -8.28 5.74 -7.21
C LEU A 126 -7.05 6.43 -7.81
N MET A 127 -6.43 5.83 -8.84
CA MET A 127 -5.25 6.42 -9.49
C MET A 127 -5.56 7.80 -10.10
N GLU A 128 -6.72 7.95 -10.75
CA GLU A 128 -7.17 9.24 -11.29
C GLU A 128 -7.32 10.30 -10.19
N ARG A 129 -7.93 9.93 -9.05
CA ARG A 129 -8.05 10.80 -7.88
C ARG A 129 -6.72 11.10 -7.20
N LEU A 130 -5.78 10.17 -7.24
CA LEU A 130 -4.46 10.30 -6.63
C LEU A 130 -3.55 11.27 -7.40
N LEU A 131 -3.75 11.41 -8.70
CA LEU A 131 -2.83 12.11 -9.60
C LEU A 131 -2.48 13.55 -9.14
N PRO A 132 -3.43 14.43 -8.76
CA PRO A 132 -3.09 15.77 -8.29
C PRO A 132 -2.25 15.77 -7.01
N TYR A 133 -2.54 14.88 -6.06
CA TYR A 133 -1.77 14.73 -4.82
C TYR A 133 -0.36 14.20 -5.10
N TRP A 134 -0.25 13.29 -6.05
CA TRP A 134 1.03 12.78 -6.52
C TRP A 134 1.91 13.86 -7.13
N GLN A 135 1.35 14.65 -8.05
CA GLN A 135 2.07 15.73 -8.70
C GLN A 135 2.62 16.75 -7.69
N ALA A 136 1.80 17.13 -6.72
CA ALA A 136 2.22 18.03 -5.66
C ALA A 136 3.33 17.43 -4.78
N ALA A 137 3.13 16.18 -4.30
CA ALA A 137 4.09 15.54 -3.40
C ALA A 137 5.43 15.24 -4.07
N VAL A 138 5.43 14.77 -5.33
CA VAL A 138 6.68 14.46 -6.04
C VAL A 138 7.46 15.72 -6.40
N ALA A 139 6.78 16.81 -6.71
CA ALA A 139 7.42 18.11 -6.95
C ALA A 139 8.07 18.65 -5.68
N GLY A 140 7.37 18.64 -4.54
CA GLY A 140 7.90 19.11 -3.25
C GLY A 140 9.09 18.27 -2.76
N LEU A 141 8.99 16.96 -2.83
CA LEU A 141 10.00 16.06 -2.28
C LEU A 141 11.21 15.84 -3.20
N SER A 142 10.97 15.50 -4.46
CA SER A 142 12.05 15.09 -5.36
C SER A 142 12.43 16.17 -6.39
N GLY A 143 11.51 17.05 -6.74
CA GLY A 143 11.69 18.03 -7.82
C GLY A 143 11.83 17.39 -9.22
N LEU A 144 11.59 16.08 -9.35
CA LEU A 144 11.76 15.35 -10.60
C LEU A 144 10.39 15.09 -11.26
N PRO A 145 10.30 15.13 -12.61
CA PRO A 145 9.07 14.86 -13.34
C PRO A 145 8.81 13.35 -13.44
N VAL A 146 8.62 12.73 -12.29
CA VAL A 146 8.30 11.29 -12.20
C VAL A 146 6.82 11.07 -12.41
N GLU A 147 6.49 10.11 -13.25
CA GLU A 147 5.12 9.76 -13.62
C GLU A 147 4.71 8.43 -12.99
N LEU A 148 3.43 8.33 -12.58
CA LEU A 148 2.79 7.09 -12.19
C LEU A 148 1.79 6.67 -13.28
N GLN A 149 1.85 5.41 -13.68
CA GLN A 149 0.94 4.82 -14.65
C GLN A 149 0.39 3.49 -14.12
N TYR A 150 -0.94 3.38 -14.04
CA TYR A 150 -1.57 2.11 -13.70
C TYR A 150 -1.55 1.15 -14.89
N LEU A 151 -1.00 -0.03 -14.67
CA LEU A 151 -0.96 -1.15 -15.61
C LEU A 151 -1.88 -2.25 -15.08
N ARG A 152 -2.97 -2.53 -15.76
CA ARG A 152 -4.03 -3.41 -15.27
C ARG A 152 -3.68 -4.91 -15.23
N GLY A 153 -2.55 -5.32 -15.80
CA GLY A 153 -2.08 -6.70 -15.80
C GLY A 153 -2.47 -7.53 -17.02
N TRP A 154 -2.94 -6.86 -18.07
CA TRP A 154 -3.14 -7.36 -19.43
C TRP A 154 -3.12 -6.21 -20.43
N SER A 155 -3.17 -6.50 -21.75
CA SER A 155 -3.13 -5.48 -22.80
C SER A 155 -4.22 -4.41 -22.62
N GLN A 156 -3.86 -3.14 -22.83
CA GLN A 156 -4.80 -2.01 -22.75
C GLN A 156 -5.86 -2.04 -23.88
N GLU A 157 -5.57 -2.75 -24.97
CA GLU A 157 -6.44 -2.86 -26.15
C GLU A 157 -7.46 -4.02 -26.02
N ARG A 158 -7.40 -4.83 -24.96
CA ARG A 158 -8.22 -6.03 -24.77
C ARG A 158 -9.06 -5.92 -23.52
N THR A 159 -10.23 -6.52 -23.52
CA THR A 159 -10.97 -6.87 -22.31
C THR A 159 -10.24 -7.99 -21.57
N LEU A 160 -10.55 -8.20 -20.29
CA LEU A 160 -9.99 -9.32 -19.56
C LEU A 160 -10.46 -10.67 -20.15
N ALA A 161 -11.69 -10.73 -20.66
CA ALA A 161 -12.23 -11.91 -21.33
C ALA A 161 -11.40 -12.30 -22.56
N GLU A 162 -11.14 -11.35 -23.44
CA GLU A 162 -10.29 -11.55 -24.62
C GLU A 162 -8.87 -11.96 -24.25
N ALA A 163 -8.29 -11.31 -23.24
CA ALA A 163 -6.94 -11.65 -22.77
C ALA A 163 -6.85 -13.09 -22.19
N LEU A 164 -7.90 -13.57 -21.50
CA LEU A 164 -7.93 -14.94 -21.01
C LEU A 164 -8.03 -15.96 -22.14
N ILE A 165 -8.78 -15.65 -23.21
CA ILE A 165 -8.87 -16.50 -24.40
C ILE A 165 -7.51 -16.54 -25.12
N GLU A 166 -6.92 -15.40 -25.39
CA GLU A 166 -5.65 -15.26 -26.10
C GLU A 166 -4.49 -15.95 -25.35
N LEU A 167 -4.45 -15.82 -24.02
CA LEU A 167 -3.39 -16.39 -23.20
C LEU A 167 -3.65 -17.82 -22.73
N ARG A 168 -4.73 -18.47 -23.21
CA ARG A 168 -5.14 -19.79 -22.75
C ARG A 168 -4.02 -20.83 -22.85
N ALA A 169 -3.36 -20.94 -24.01
CA ALA A 169 -2.26 -21.88 -24.22
C ALA A 169 -1.07 -21.58 -23.28
N SER A 170 -0.77 -20.30 -23.04
CA SER A 170 0.26 -19.90 -22.10
C SER A 170 -0.11 -20.21 -20.64
N ASP A 171 -1.39 -20.03 -20.27
CA ASP A 171 -1.90 -20.38 -18.95
C ASP A 171 -1.77 -21.89 -18.68
N GLU A 172 -2.11 -22.71 -19.66
CA GLU A 172 -2.01 -24.17 -19.60
C GLU A 172 -0.56 -24.63 -19.48
N LEU A 173 0.34 -24.06 -20.29
CA LEU A 173 1.76 -24.39 -20.25
C LEU A 173 2.37 -24.00 -18.89
N ARG A 174 2.04 -22.81 -18.38
CA ARG A 174 2.57 -22.28 -17.10
C ARG A 174 1.79 -22.76 -15.89
N ARG A 175 0.67 -23.44 -16.08
CA ARG A 175 -0.26 -23.90 -15.04
C ARG A 175 -0.72 -22.77 -14.12
N GLN A 176 -0.84 -21.57 -14.66
CA GLN A 176 -1.15 -20.36 -13.91
C GLN A 176 -1.74 -19.28 -14.82
N THR A 177 -2.73 -18.56 -14.32
CA THR A 177 -3.36 -17.43 -15.01
C THR A 177 -2.36 -16.28 -15.21
N GLN A 178 -2.19 -15.83 -16.46
CA GLN A 178 -1.23 -14.79 -16.84
C GLN A 178 -1.86 -13.40 -16.99
N ALA A 179 -3.18 -13.29 -17.12
CA ALA A 179 -3.89 -12.03 -17.23
C ALA A 179 -4.77 -11.78 -16.00
N GLY A 180 -4.85 -10.51 -15.55
CA GLY A 180 -5.78 -10.11 -14.49
C GLY A 180 -5.14 -9.16 -13.48
N PRO A 181 -5.96 -8.59 -12.54
CA PRO A 181 -5.53 -7.60 -11.56
C PRO A 181 -4.43 -8.10 -10.59
N HIS A 182 -4.23 -9.40 -10.45
CA HIS A 182 -3.11 -9.97 -9.69
C HIS A 182 -1.75 -9.78 -10.40
N ARG A 183 -1.75 -9.46 -11.69
CA ARG A 183 -0.59 -9.11 -12.52
C ARG A 183 -0.42 -7.60 -12.71
N ALA A 184 -1.36 -6.81 -12.24
CA ALA A 184 -1.32 -5.36 -12.35
C ALA A 184 -0.06 -4.76 -11.71
N ASP A 185 0.27 -3.52 -12.11
CA ASP A 185 1.36 -2.76 -11.53
C ASP A 185 1.04 -1.26 -11.55
N VAL A 186 1.80 -0.49 -10.78
CA VAL A 186 1.90 0.96 -10.91
C VAL A 186 3.30 1.27 -11.41
N ALA A 187 3.45 1.50 -12.71
CA ALA A 187 4.73 1.85 -13.28
C ALA A 187 5.16 3.24 -12.80
N VAL A 188 6.37 3.34 -12.28
CA VAL A 188 7.04 4.58 -11.87
C VAL A 188 8.07 4.90 -12.93
N ARG A 189 7.91 6.03 -13.64
CA ARG A 189 8.72 6.38 -14.80
C ARG A 189 9.31 7.77 -14.68
N LEU A 190 10.52 7.94 -15.20
CA LEU A 190 11.15 9.23 -15.42
C LEU A 190 11.54 9.33 -16.90
N HIS A 191 10.97 10.29 -17.61
CA HIS A 191 11.19 10.44 -19.06
C HIS A 191 10.98 9.13 -19.85
N GLY A 192 9.88 8.42 -19.55
CA GLY A 192 9.51 7.16 -20.21
C GLY A 192 10.30 5.91 -19.76
N ARG A 193 11.42 6.08 -19.02
CA ARG A 193 12.24 4.98 -18.51
C ARG A 193 11.77 4.56 -17.11
N ALA A 194 11.98 3.30 -16.75
CA ALA A 194 11.65 2.85 -15.41
C ALA A 194 12.50 3.59 -14.36
N ALA A 195 11.86 4.19 -13.37
CA ALA A 195 12.53 5.03 -12.37
C ALA A 195 13.62 4.27 -11.59
N ARG A 196 13.44 2.97 -11.35
CA ARG A 196 14.44 2.11 -10.69
C ARG A 196 15.78 2.04 -11.42
N ASP A 197 15.78 2.21 -12.76
CA ASP A 197 16.97 2.05 -13.60
C ASP A 197 17.74 3.39 -13.78
N VAL A 198 17.11 4.52 -13.40
CA VAL A 198 17.67 5.87 -13.67
C VAL A 198 17.82 6.74 -12.41
N LEU A 199 17.11 6.42 -11.33
CA LEU A 199 17.18 7.17 -10.08
C LEU A 199 18.20 6.56 -9.13
N SER A 200 18.96 7.42 -8.43
CA SER A 200 19.77 7.01 -7.28
C SER A 200 18.88 6.51 -6.13
N ARG A 201 19.43 5.73 -5.19
CA ARG A 201 18.68 5.23 -4.03
C ARG A 201 18.02 6.35 -3.23
N GLY A 202 18.74 7.46 -2.99
CA GLY A 202 18.17 8.62 -2.29
C GLY A 202 16.98 9.24 -3.05
N GLN A 203 17.07 9.34 -4.38
CA GLN A 203 15.96 9.81 -5.21
C GLN A 203 14.79 8.83 -5.22
N GLN A 204 15.05 7.52 -5.31
CA GLN A 204 14.01 6.49 -5.20
C GLN A 204 13.29 6.55 -3.86
N LYS A 205 14.01 6.86 -2.77
CA LYS A 205 13.45 7.04 -1.44
C LYS A 205 12.48 8.21 -1.41
N LEU A 206 12.89 9.40 -1.90
CA LEU A 206 12.01 10.56 -1.98
C LEU A 206 10.77 10.32 -2.84
N VAL A 207 10.91 9.61 -3.95
CA VAL A 207 9.78 9.22 -4.80
C VAL A 207 8.83 8.26 -4.05
N ALA A 208 9.35 7.29 -3.33
CA ALA A 208 8.54 6.38 -2.52
C ALA A 208 7.82 7.08 -1.35
N VAL A 209 8.49 8.05 -0.71
CA VAL A 209 7.88 8.93 0.29
C VAL A 209 6.76 9.75 -0.34
N ALA A 210 7.00 10.34 -1.52
CA ALA A 210 5.98 11.10 -2.26
C ALA A 210 4.74 10.23 -2.58
N MET A 211 4.93 8.96 -2.94
CA MET A 211 3.81 8.02 -3.13
C MET A 211 2.99 7.86 -1.84
N THR A 212 3.65 7.73 -0.69
CA THR A 212 2.98 7.58 0.61
C THR A 212 2.27 8.86 1.04
N VAL A 213 2.93 10.02 0.93
CA VAL A 213 2.36 11.35 1.26
C VAL A 213 1.13 11.64 0.38
N ALA A 214 1.22 11.39 -0.93
CA ALA A 214 0.10 11.57 -1.85
C ALA A 214 -1.12 10.73 -1.45
N GLN A 215 -0.89 9.48 -1.06
CA GLN A 215 -1.94 8.59 -0.56
C GLN A 215 -2.59 9.11 0.71
N LEU A 216 -1.78 9.55 1.68
CA LEU A 216 -2.28 10.07 2.94
C LEU A 216 -3.13 11.33 2.72
N ARG A 217 -2.67 12.28 1.88
CA ARG A 217 -3.44 13.48 1.52
C ARG A 217 -4.77 13.14 0.86
N LEU A 218 -4.75 12.23 -0.13
CA LEU A 218 -5.98 11.74 -0.75
C LEU A 218 -6.96 11.18 0.27
N LEU A 219 -6.49 10.38 1.22
CA LEU A 219 -7.37 9.75 2.21
C LEU A 219 -7.90 10.74 3.24
N GLN A 220 -7.11 11.72 3.64
CA GLN A 220 -7.56 12.82 4.51
C GLN A 220 -8.72 13.58 3.89
N ASP A 221 -8.64 13.85 2.58
CA ASP A 221 -9.70 14.59 1.87
C ASP A 221 -10.90 13.71 1.49
N ALA A 222 -10.64 12.46 1.11
CA ALA A 222 -11.68 11.57 0.59
C ALA A 222 -12.56 10.91 1.66
N VAL A 223 -11.95 10.53 2.78
CA VAL A 223 -12.61 9.76 3.85
C VAL A 223 -12.52 10.42 5.23
N GLN A 224 -11.93 11.62 5.29
CA GLN A 224 -11.85 12.45 6.50
C GLN A 224 -11.27 11.69 7.70
N ILE A 225 -10.20 10.92 7.48
CA ILE A 225 -9.51 10.18 8.54
C ILE A 225 -8.25 10.90 8.98
N THR A 226 -7.88 10.71 10.24
CA THR A 226 -6.58 11.10 10.79
C THR A 226 -5.69 9.84 10.85
N PRO A 227 -4.83 9.61 9.86
CA PRO A 227 -3.96 8.42 9.86
C PRO A 227 -2.84 8.55 10.89
N THR A 228 -2.25 7.41 11.27
CA THR A 228 -0.98 7.37 12.01
C THR A 228 0.15 7.14 11.02
N LEU A 229 1.17 7.96 11.07
CA LEU A 229 2.40 7.82 10.29
C LEU A 229 3.56 7.45 11.21
N LEU A 230 4.13 6.28 10.99
CA LEU A 230 5.32 5.82 11.68
C LEU A 230 6.55 6.15 10.84
N LEU A 231 7.51 6.86 11.41
CA LEU A 231 8.78 7.20 10.78
C LEU A 231 9.91 6.49 11.52
N ASP A 232 10.57 5.56 10.84
CA ASP A 232 11.69 4.83 11.42
C ASP A 232 13.00 5.47 10.96
N ASP A 233 13.66 6.15 11.90
CA ASP A 233 14.93 6.86 11.75
C ASP A 233 15.05 7.68 10.43
N PRO A 234 14.15 8.66 10.22
CA PRO A 234 14.07 9.39 8.94
C PRO A 234 15.35 10.18 8.61
N ALA A 235 16.15 10.53 9.61
CA ALA A 235 17.38 11.29 9.44
C ALA A 235 18.57 10.44 8.95
N ALA A 236 18.54 9.12 9.14
CA ALA A 236 19.71 8.25 8.93
C ALA A 236 20.22 8.21 7.47
N GLU A 237 19.37 8.54 6.48
CA GLU A 237 19.69 8.31 5.08
C GLU A 237 19.36 9.48 4.13
N LEU A 238 18.93 10.61 4.66
CA LEU A 238 18.65 11.82 3.89
C LEU A 238 19.69 12.88 4.24
N ASP A 239 20.28 13.52 3.22
CA ASP A 239 21.11 14.70 3.41
C ASP A 239 20.27 15.91 3.89
N GLY A 240 20.92 16.95 4.42
CA GLY A 240 20.25 18.05 5.09
C GLY A 240 19.12 18.71 4.28
N GLU A 241 19.34 18.98 2.97
CA GLU A 241 18.33 19.62 2.13
C GLU A 241 17.13 18.67 1.85
N ARG A 242 17.41 17.38 1.59
CA ARG A 242 16.37 16.38 1.36
C ARG A 242 15.60 16.05 2.61
N LEU A 243 16.28 16.03 3.76
CA LEU A 243 15.65 15.85 5.04
C LEU A 243 14.70 17.03 5.35
N GLN A 244 15.11 18.27 5.08
CA GLN A 244 14.25 19.43 5.28
C GLN A 244 12.99 19.37 4.41
N ARG A 245 13.10 19.06 3.12
CA ARG A 245 11.93 18.86 2.24
C ARG A 245 11.00 17.76 2.73
N PHE A 246 11.58 16.67 3.23
CA PHE A 246 10.81 15.58 3.83
C PHE A 246 10.03 16.05 5.07
N ILE A 247 10.69 16.78 5.97
CA ILE A 247 10.07 17.34 7.17
C ILE A 247 8.92 18.27 6.78
N ASP A 248 9.16 19.21 5.86
CA ASP A 248 8.18 20.20 5.42
C ASP A 248 6.92 19.53 4.82
N GLU A 249 7.10 18.48 4.03
CA GLU A 249 5.98 17.74 3.41
C GLU A 249 5.19 16.91 4.42
N VAL A 250 5.89 16.27 5.38
CA VAL A 250 5.23 15.47 6.43
C VAL A 250 4.53 16.38 7.45
N ALA A 251 5.10 17.51 7.81
CA ALA A 251 4.50 18.46 8.75
C ALA A 251 3.15 19.04 8.26
N GLN A 252 2.91 19.03 6.95
CA GLN A 252 1.62 19.45 6.39
C GLN A 252 0.52 18.37 6.49
N LEU A 253 0.87 17.13 6.86
CA LEU A 253 -0.11 16.06 7.03
C LEU A 253 -0.84 16.22 8.38
N ARG A 254 -2.15 16.12 8.36
CA ARG A 254 -2.97 16.01 9.58
C ARG A 254 -2.95 14.55 10.04
N CYS A 255 -1.91 14.14 10.74
CA CYS A 255 -1.74 12.76 11.18
C CYS A 255 -1.14 12.70 12.58
N GLN A 256 -1.38 11.60 13.28
CA GLN A 256 -0.58 11.25 14.42
C GLN A 256 0.79 10.80 13.91
N LEU A 257 1.86 11.45 14.42
CA LEU A 257 3.21 11.14 14.01
C LEU A 257 3.93 10.40 15.14
N VAL A 258 4.50 9.23 14.83
CA VAL A 258 5.38 8.48 15.73
C VAL A 258 6.72 8.35 15.06
N VAL A 259 7.76 8.90 15.69
CA VAL A 259 9.11 8.96 15.12
C VAL A 259 10.06 8.18 16.01
N THR A 260 10.85 7.27 15.44
CA THR A 260 12.02 6.71 16.11
C THR A 260 13.28 7.43 15.66
N SER A 261 14.24 7.60 16.55
CA SER A 261 15.55 8.20 16.26
C SER A 261 16.62 7.66 17.18
N LEU A 262 17.81 7.49 16.65
CA LEU A 262 19.02 7.18 17.44
C LEU A 262 19.60 8.44 18.11
N HIS A 263 19.16 9.63 17.71
CA HIS A 263 19.63 10.91 18.21
C HIS A 263 18.52 11.61 18.99
N PRO A 264 18.57 11.64 20.34
CA PRO A 264 17.52 12.21 21.18
C PRO A 264 17.30 13.72 20.97
N GLU A 265 18.26 14.40 20.38
CA GLU A 265 18.22 15.86 20.15
C GLU A 265 17.46 16.24 18.87
N SER A 266 17.05 15.28 18.06
CA SER A 266 16.40 15.53 16.78
C SER A 266 14.90 15.83 16.94
N GLN A 267 14.56 17.05 17.33
CA GLN A 267 13.18 17.57 17.29
C GLN A 267 12.79 17.92 15.83
N LEU A 268 12.91 16.94 14.93
CA LEU A 268 12.73 17.15 13.48
C LEU A 268 11.35 17.76 13.13
N PHE A 269 10.32 17.44 13.91
CA PHE A 269 8.93 17.85 13.67
C PHE A 269 8.39 18.78 14.77
N GLY A 270 9.27 19.49 15.49
CA GLY A 270 8.90 20.33 16.64
C GLY A 270 8.89 19.55 17.95
N ALA A 271 8.36 20.19 19.02
CA ALA A 271 8.29 19.55 20.33
C ALA A 271 7.25 18.41 20.32
N PRO A 272 7.64 17.18 20.69
CA PRO A 272 6.71 16.05 20.75
C PRO A 272 5.79 16.18 21.98
N GLU A 273 4.57 15.65 21.87
CA GLU A 273 3.65 15.54 23.01
C GLU A 273 4.16 14.57 24.08
N SER A 274 4.89 13.54 23.67
CA SER A 274 5.48 12.53 24.55
C SER A 274 6.76 11.98 23.97
N THR A 275 7.76 11.79 24.81
CA THR A 275 9.04 11.20 24.43
C THR A 275 9.32 9.98 25.29
N PHE A 276 9.85 8.92 24.66
CA PHE A 276 10.16 7.66 25.30
C PHE A 276 11.59 7.24 24.96
N CYS A 277 12.32 6.76 25.95
CA CYS A 277 13.60 6.07 25.73
C CYS A 277 13.36 4.55 25.70
N MET A 278 14.01 3.88 24.77
CA MET A 278 14.02 2.41 24.72
C MET A 278 15.42 1.92 25.06
N ASP A 279 15.57 1.31 26.23
CA ASP A 279 16.83 0.71 26.70
C ASP A 279 16.61 -0.75 27.08
N ALA A 280 17.47 -1.65 26.56
CA ALA A 280 17.46 -3.09 26.81
C ALA A 280 16.04 -3.73 26.73
N GLY A 281 15.21 -3.28 25.77
CA GLY A 281 13.85 -3.76 25.57
C GLY A 281 12.80 -3.20 26.54
N ARG A 282 13.16 -2.19 27.33
CA ARG A 282 12.24 -1.47 28.23
C ARG A 282 11.98 -0.07 27.69
N VAL A 283 10.71 0.34 27.70
CA VAL A 283 10.27 1.68 27.32
C VAL A 283 10.10 2.52 28.58
N GLN A 284 10.71 3.68 28.63
CA GLN A 284 10.63 4.63 29.74
C GLN A 284 10.26 6.01 29.22
N PRO A 285 9.30 6.73 29.82
CA PRO A 285 9.04 8.14 29.48
C PRO A 285 10.24 9.01 29.89
N ILE A 286 10.54 10.02 29.08
CA ILE A 286 11.57 11.03 29.35
C ILE A 286 10.91 12.34 29.75
#